data_c67dc444d188a5612a6c1f2dbd545175
#
_entry.id   c67dc444d188a5612a6c1f2dbd545175
#
_cell.length_a   1.000
_cell.length_b   1.000
_cell.length_c   1.000
_cell.angle_alpha   90.00
_cell.angle_beta   90.00
_cell.angle_gamma   90.00
#
_symmetry.space_group_name_H-M   'P 1'
#
loop_
_entity.id
_entity.type
_entity.pdbx_description
1 polymer ?
#
loop_
_entity_poly.entity_id
_entity_poly.type
_entity_poly.pdbx_seq_one_letter_code
_entity_poly.pdbx_strand_id
1 'polypeptide(L)'
;MLRLRGVIAIAALCLFGLPAAAGEPRVKIVTALGTIVVAIDATHAPVTAANFLRYVDQKLYDGGAFHRTVTLDNQPTSDIRIEVIQAGIDPGLESRESAAIALERTNQTGLRHRAGTISMARDGPDTATSDFFICVTDQPSLDFGGQRNPDGQGFGAFGRVLSGMEVVRRIQRSPAHGQDLAPPVRILSVRRLSSR
;
A
#
# COMPACT_ATOMS: atom_id res chain seq x y z
N MET A 1 -72.16 -31.58 -11.10
CA MET A 1 -71.67 -30.18 -10.98
C MET A 1 -70.34 -30.21 -10.28
N LEU A 2 -69.22 -30.18 -11.03
CA LEU A 2 -67.87 -30.28 -10.52
C LEU A 2 -67.23 -28.86 -10.56
N ARG A 3 -66.92 -28.28 -9.39
CA ARG A 3 -66.30 -26.95 -9.30
C ARG A 3 -64.76 -27.09 -9.27
N LEU A 4 -64.14 -26.69 -10.36
CA LEU A 4 -62.69 -26.62 -10.52
C LEU A 4 -62.16 -25.38 -9.75
N ARG A 5 -61.37 -25.60 -8.69
CA ARG A 5 -60.67 -24.52 -7.94
C ARG A 5 -59.28 -24.30 -8.57
N GLY A 6 -59.16 -23.19 -9.25
CA GLY A 6 -57.83 -22.79 -9.79
C GLY A 6 -56.91 -22.30 -8.64
N VAL A 7 -55.73 -22.89 -8.55
CA VAL A 7 -54.64 -22.45 -7.67
C VAL A 7 -53.75 -21.48 -8.47
N ILE A 8 -53.76 -20.21 -8.03
CA ILE A 8 -52.84 -19.20 -8.59
C ILE A 8 -51.56 -19.31 -7.82
N ALA A 9 -50.48 -19.80 -8.46
CA ALA A 9 -49.15 -19.79 -7.92
C ALA A 9 -48.51 -18.40 -8.18
N ILE A 10 -48.28 -17.64 -7.11
CA ILE A 10 -47.53 -16.37 -7.17
C ILE A 10 -46.06 -16.71 -7.09
N ALA A 11 -45.35 -16.60 -8.21
CA ALA A 11 -43.89 -16.71 -8.26
C ALA A 11 -43.28 -15.42 -7.68
N ALA A 12 -42.69 -15.50 -6.49
CA ALA A 12 -41.93 -14.43 -5.91
C ALA A 12 -40.57 -14.32 -6.62
N LEU A 13 -40.38 -13.28 -7.43
CA LEU A 13 -39.13 -12.96 -8.09
C LEU A 13 -38.17 -12.32 -7.09
N CYS A 14 -37.27 -13.11 -6.49
CA CYS A 14 -36.17 -12.58 -5.66
C CYS A 14 -35.18 -11.85 -6.54
N LEU A 15 -35.27 -10.52 -6.59
CA LEU A 15 -34.21 -9.67 -7.15
C LEU A 15 -32.98 -9.73 -6.23
N PHE A 16 -32.04 -10.62 -6.56
CA PHE A 16 -30.68 -10.54 -5.99
C PHE A 16 -30.02 -9.28 -6.55
N GLY A 17 -30.01 -8.21 -5.74
CA GLY A 17 -29.21 -7.03 -6.04
C GLY A 17 -27.74 -7.44 -6.08
N LEU A 18 -27.09 -7.30 -7.25
CA LEU A 18 -25.65 -7.43 -7.37
C LEU A 18 -25.00 -6.39 -6.44
N PRO A 19 -24.02 -6.78 -5.59
CA PRO A 19 -23.30 -5.80 -4.80
C PRO A 19 -22.63 -4.81 -5.75
N ALA A 20 -22.90 -3.52 -5.58
CA ALA A 20 -22.19 -2.48 -6.29
C ALA A 20 -20.69 -2.70 -6.05
N ALA A 21 -19.88 -2.80 -7.11
CA ALA A 21 -18.44 -2.91 -6.99
C ALA A 21 -17.94 -1.70 -6.20
N ALA A 22 -17.55 -1.93 -4.96
CA ALA A 22 -16.96 -0.89 -4.13
C ALA A 22 -15.70 -0.41 -4.84
N GLY A 23 -15.67 0.89 -5.22
CA GLY A 23 -14.49 1.46 -5.89
C GLY A 23 -13.23 1.27 -5.03
N GLU A 24 -12.06 1.28 -5.67
CA GLU A 24 -10.78 1.15 -4.95
C GLU A 24 -10.72 2.12 -3.76
N PRO A 25 -10.43 1.62 -2.54
CA PRO A 25 -10.26 2.49 -1.38
C PRO A 25 -9.17 3.54 -1.65
N ARG A 26 -9.47 4.80 -1.36
CA ARG A 26 -8.50 5.90 -1.49
C ARG A 26 -8.05 6.35 -0.12
N VAL A 27 -6.76 6.60 0.01
CA VAL A 27 -6.16 7.04 1.27
C VAL A 27 -5.37 8.34 1.04
N LYS A 28 -5.60 9.32 1.91
CA LYS A 28 -4.87 10.59 1.94
C LYS A 28 -3.80 10.52 3.04
N ILE A 29 -2.56 10.71 2.66
CA ILE A 29 -1.38 10.82 3.53
C ILE A 29 -1.00 12.31 3.57
N VAL A 30 -1.17 12.95 4.71
CA VAL A 30 -0.76 14.35 4.92
C VAL A 30 0.59 14.35 5.62
N THR A 31 1.57 14.97 5.00
CA THR A 31 2.93 15.09 5.53
C THR A 31 3.31 16.55 5.78
N ALA A 32 4.42 16.78 6.47
CA ALA A 32 4.99 18.12 6.66
C ALA A 32 5.37 18.80 5.31
N LEU A 33 5.56 18.02 4.23
CA LEU A 33 5.93 18.52 2.90
C LEU A 33 4.78 18.55 1.90
N GLY A 34 3.57 18.15 2.29
CA GLY A 34 2.39 18.16 1.43
C GLY A 34 1.58 16.87 1.51
N THR A 35 0.64 16.74 0.60
CA THR A 35 -0.33 15.62 0.61
C THR A 35 -0.06 14.66 -0.55
N ILE A 36 -0.13 13.35 -0.24
CA ILE A 36 -0.09 12.26 -1.21
C ILE A 36 -1.45 11.54 -1.12
N VAL A 37 -2.07 11.25 -2.26
CA VAL A 37 -3.28 10.42 -2.32
C VAL A 37 -2.96 9.14 -3.06
N VAL A 38 -3.30 8.00 -2.45
CA VAL A 38 -3.08 6.67 -3.01
C VAL A 38 -4.40 5.93 -3.21
N ALA A 39 -4.50 5.13 -4.26
CA ALA A 39 -5.52 4.10 -4.43
C ALA A 39 -4.96 2.77 -3.95
N ILE A 40 -5.78 2.00 -3.23
CA ILE A 40 -5.40 0.72 -2.64
C ILE A 40 -6.11 -0.40 -3.42
N ASP A 41 -5.35 -1.31 -3.98
CA ASP A 41 -5.87 -2.44 -4.75
C ASP A 41 -6.19 -3.62 -3.82
N ALA A 42 -7.36 -3.57 -3.21
CA ALA A 42 -7.84 -4.64 -2.34
C ALA A 42 -8.35 -5.87 -3.12
N THR A 43 -8.45 -5.79 -4.44
CA THR A 43 -8.88 -6.90 -5.29
C THR A 43 -7.73 -7.86 -5.59
N HIS A 44 -6.58 -7.30 -5.98
CA HIS A 44 -5.43 -8.11 -6.39
C HIS A 44 -4.45 -8.40 -5.22
N ALA A 45 -4.37 -7.52 -4.22
CA ALA A 45 -3.54 -7.70 -3.03
C ALA A 45 -4.36 -7.55 -1.74
N PRO A 46 -5.36 -8.44 -1.48
CA PRO A 46 -6.31 -8.29 -0.38
C PRO A 46 -5.66 -8.35 1.00
N VAL A 47 -4.67 -9.21 1.22
CA VAL A 47 -3.99 -9.36 2.52
C VAL A 47 -3.18 -8.11 2.84
N THR A 48 -2.39 -7.65 1.89
CA THR A 48 -1.54 -6.46 2.01
C THR A 48 -2.37 -5.19 2.16
N ALA A 49 -3.41 -5.05 1.33
CA ALA A 49 -4.35 -3.94 1.41
C ALA A 49 -5.06 -3.89 2.77
N ALA A 50 -5.57 -5.02 3.26
CA ALA A 50 -6.25 -5.10 4.56
C ALA A 50 -5.30 -4.75 5.70
N ASN A 51 -4.04 -5.19 5.64
CA ASN A 51 -3.01 -4.85 6.61
C ASN A 51 -2.81 -3.32 6.67
N PHE A 52 -2.46 -2.69 5.55
CA PHE A 52 -2.23 -1.24 5.48
C PHE A 52 -3.47 -0.45 5.95
N LEU A 53 -4.67 -0.83 5.47
CA LEU A 53 -5.90 -0.14 5.82
C LEU A 53 -6.25 -0.27 7.31
N ARG A 54 -5.88 -1.36 7.98
CA ARG A 54 -6.03 -1.52 9.44
C ARG A 54 -5.19 -0.49 10.20
N TYR A 55 -3.93 -0.27 9.83
CA TYR A 55 -3.09 0.78 10.42
C TYR A 55 -3.67 2.18 10.18
N VAL A 56 -4.24 2.43 8.99
CA VAL A 56 -4.93 3.69 8.66
C VAL A 56 -6.15 3.90 9.56
N ASP A 57 -7.01 2.88 9.70
CA ASP A 57 -8.25 2.95 10.48
C ASP A 57 -7.96 3.14 11.98
N GLN A 58 -6.90 2.51 12.48
CA GLN A 58 -6.43 2.67 13.86
C GLN A 58 -5.59 3.94 14.08
N LYS A 59 -5.36 4.75 13.03
CA LYS A 59 -4.56 5.99 13.06
C LYS A 59 -3.12 5.79 13.53
N LEU A 60 -2.55 4.61 13.31
CA LEU A 60 -1.20 4.27 13.79
C LEU A 60 -0.10 4.96 12.99
N TYR A 61 -0.39 5.43 11.77
CA TYR A 61 0.55 6.24 10.99
C TYR A 61 0.59 7.71 11.42
N ASP A 62 -0.33 8.18 12.26
CA ASP A 62 -0.32 9.55 12.76
C ASP A 62 0.88 9.73 13.70
N GLY A 63 1.71 10.74 13.44
CA GLY A 63 2.95 10.96 14.16
C GLY A 63 4.14 10.15 13.66
N GLY A 64 3.92 9.12 12.84
CA GLY A 64 4.98 8.42 12.14
C GLY A 64 5.70 9.30 11.12
N ALA A 65 6.60 8.73 10.33
CA ALA A 65 7.41 9.53 9.41
C ALA A 65 7.86 8.73 8.18
N PHE A 66 8.14 9.44 7.10
CA PHE A 66 9.09 8.98 6.12
C PHE A 66 10.48 9.13 6.75
N HIS A 67 11.11 8.02 7.04
CA HIS A 67 12.38 7.97 7.76
C HIS A 67 13.54 7.61 6.83
N ARG A 68 13.27 7.02 5.68
CA ARG A 68 14.30 6.54 4.75
C ARG A 68 14.05 7.05 3.33
N THR A 69 15.13 7.43 2.66
CA THR A 69 15.17 7.76 1.23
C THR A 69 16.24 6.93 0.53
N VAL A 70 15.89 6.34 -0.60
CA VAL A 70 16.83 5.58 -1.42
C VAL A 70 16.92 6.24 -2.78
N THR A 71 18.12 6.67 -3.15
CA THR A 71 18.46 7.32 -4.42
C THR A 71 19.55 6.52 -5.13
N LEU A 72 19.78 6.78 -6.41
CA LEU A 72 20.85 6.09 -7.14
C LEU A 72 22.23 6.32 -6.53
N ASP A 73 22.44 7.44 -5.84
CA ASP A 73 23.77 7.86 -5.34
C ASP A 73 24.06 7.37 -3.92
N ASN A 74 23.04 7.01 -3.11
CA ASN A 74 23.21 6.62 -1.72
C ASN A 74 23.19 5.10 -1.47
N GLN A 75 23.51 4.29 -2.49
CA GLN A 75 23.59 2.83 -2.44
C GLN A 75 24.97 2.33 -2.89
N PRO A 76 26.07 2.69 -2.21
CA PRO A 76 27.43 2.43 -2.71
C PRO A 76 27.78 0.94 -2.81
N THR A 77 27.11 0.09 -2.03
CA THR A 77 27.39 -1.36 -1.96
C THR A 77 26.37 -2.22 -2.72
N SER A 78 25.47 -1.61 -3.47
CA SER A 78 24.43 -2.35 -4.23
C SER A 78 24.61 -2.17 -5.73
N ASP A 79 24.76 -3.28 -6.44
CA ASP A 79 24.75 -3.29 -7.91
C ASP A 79 23.35 -3.08 -8.46
N ILE A 80 22.32 -3.51 -7.70
CA ILE A 80 20.92 -3.33 -8.05
C ILE A 80 20.38 -2.11 -7.29
N ARG A 81 20.37 -0.96 -7.97
CA ARG A 81 19.93 0.32 -7.37
C ARG A 81 18.45 0.56 -7.58
N ILE A 82 17.80 1.16 -6.57
CA ILE A 82 16.38 1.50 -6.57
C ILE A 82 16.17 2.95 -6.17
N GLU A 83 14.97 3.47 -6.41
CA GLU A 83 14.56 4.81 -6.00
C GLU A 83 13.21 4.75 -5.29
N VAL A 84 13.25 4.83 -3.97
CA VAL A 84 12.05 4.76 -3.13
C VAL A 84 12.14 5.73 -1.94
N ILE A 85 11.00 6.06 -1.37
CA ILE A 85 10.88 6.63 -0.02
C ILE A 85 10.13 5.64 0.86
N GLN A 86 10.59 5.44 2.09
CA GLN A 86 9.99 4.48 3.03
C GLN A 86 9.51 5.19 4.28
N ALA A 87 8.35 4.75 4.77
CA ALA A 87 7.69 5.29 5.94
C ALA A 87 7.19 4.17 6.85
N GLY A 88 6.99 4.51 8.12
CA GLY A 88 6.43 3.64 9.12
C GLY A 88 5.61 4.39 10.16
N ILE A 89 5.11 3.66 11.15
CA ILE A 89 4.44 4.20 12.32
C ILE A 89 5.45 4.94 13.23
N ASP A 90 4.93 5.66 14.23
CA ASP A 90 5.78 6.23 15.27
C ASP A 90 6.50 5.07 16.02
N PRO A 91 7.84 5.14 16.21
CA PRO A 91 8.58 4.11 16.95
C PRO A 91 8.03 3.83 18.34
N GLY A 92 7.43 4.83 19.00
CA GLY A 92 6.74 4.66 20.28
C GLY A 92 5.49 3.76 20.22
N LEU A 93 5.02 3.40 19.02
CA LEU A 93 3.85 2.55 18.79
C LEU A 93 4.20 1.15 18.26
N GLU A 94 5.46 0.76 18.21
CA GLU A 94 5.90 -0.56 17.71
C GLU A 94 5.20 -1.73 18.43
N SER A 95 4.92 -1.59 19.74
CA SER A 95 4.17 -2.59 20.51
C SER A 95 2.72 -2.80 20.03
N ARG A 96 2.21 -1.91 19.17
CA ARG A 96 0.88 -1.98 18.54
C ARG A 96 0.91 -2.56 17.14
N GLU A 97 2.06 -2.95 16.65
CA GLU A 97 2.15 -3.63 15.36
C GLU A 97 1.32 -4.91 15.34
N SER A 98 0.72 -5.15 14.21
CA SER A 98 0.02 -6.41 13.96
C SER A 98 1.02 -7.51 13.63
N ALA A 99 0.58 -8.76 13.74
CA ALA A 99 1.37 -9.88 13.24
C ALA A 99 1.76 -9.67 11.76
N ALA A 100 2.94 -10.16 11.41
CA ALA A 100 3.43 -10.13 10.04
C ALA A 100 2.46 -10.83 9.07
N ILE A 101 2.42 -10.37 7.84
CA ILE A 101 1.50 -10.86 6.82
C ILE A 101 2.22 -11.70 5.75
N ALA A 102 1.48 -12.61 5.13
CA ALA A 102 1.95 -13.36 3.98
C ALA A 102 2.28 -12.42 2.80
N LEU A 103 3.35 -12.72 2.09
CA LEU A 103 3.80 -11.95 0.94
C LEU A 103 2.93 -12.25 -0.29
N GLU A 104 2.18 -11.27 -0.75
CA GLU A 104 1.47 -11.32 -2.03
C GLU A 104 2.39 -10.88 -3.16
N ARG A 105 2.97 -11.85 -3.85
CA ARG A 105 4.00 -11.65 -4.89
C ARG A 105 3.42 -11.04 -6.17
N THR A 106 4.21 -10.21 -6.85
CA THR A 106 3.77 -9.51 -8.08
C THR A 106 3.41 -10.45 -9.24
N ASN A 107 3.97 -11.67 -9.29
CA ASN A 107 3.56 -12.67 -10.28
C ASN A 107 2.20 -13.32 -9.98
N GLN A 108 1.71 -13.23 -8.75
CA GLN A 108 0.40 -13.71 -8.32
C GLN A 108 -0.66 -12.61 -8.45
N THR A 109 -0.32 -11.40 -8.01
CA THR A 109 -1.23 -10.25 -8.01
C THR A 109 -1.33 -9.53 -9.37
N GLY A 110 -0.32 -9.68 -10.23
CA GLY A 110 -0.19 -8.91 -11.47
C GLY A 110 0.25 -7.46 -11.27
N LEU A 111 0.32 -6.98 -10.02
CA LEU A 111 0.79 -5.63 -9.70
C LEU A 111 2.30 -5.54 -9.90
N ARG A 112 2.77 -4.37 -10.39
CA ARG A 112 4.19 -4.13 -10.69
C ARG A 112 4.68 -2.89 -9.99
N HIS A 113 5.99 -2.87 -9.69
CA HIS A 113 6.65 -1.70 -9.10
C HIS A 113 6.97 -0.64 -10.16
N ARG A 114 5.95 0.14 -10.53
CA ARG A 114 6.05 1.31 -11.40
C ARG A 114 6.22 2.58 -10.57
N ALA A 115 6.56 3.70 -11.22
CA ALA A 115 6.55 5.01 -10.58
C ALA A 115 5.21 5.27 -9.88
N GLY A 116 5.26 5.60 -8.59
CA GLY A 116 4.09 5.79 -7.74
C GLY A 116 3.49 4.52 -7.12
N THR A 117 4.00 3.31 -7.40
CA THR A 117 3.54 2.10 -6.71
C THR A 117 3.84 2.21 -5.21
N ILE A 118 2.83 1.90 -4.38
CA ILE A 118 2.99 1.70 -2.93
C ILE A 118 3.09 0.20 -2.63
N SER A 119 4.05 -0.18 -1.78
CA SER A 119 4.40 -1.57 -1.49
C SER A 119 4.83 -1.71 -0.03
N MET A 120 4.64 -2.89 0.59
CA MET A 120 5.10 -3.13 1.95
C MET A 120 6.60 -3.42 1.98
N ALA A 121 7.29 -2.79 2.95
CA ALA A 121 8.66 -3.14 3.27
C ALA A 121 8.68 -4.46 4.06
N ARG A 122 9.78 -5.21 3.94
CA ARG A 122 10.01 -6.48 4.61
C ARG A 122 11.50 -6.80 4.72
N ASP A 123 11.87 -7.61 5.67
CA ASP A 123 13.21 -8.19 5.78
C ASP A 123 13.31 -9.49 4.99
N GLY A 124 12.42 -10.44 5.23
CA GLY A 124 12.28 -11.70 4.51
C GLY A 124 10.86 -11.94 3.99
N PRO A 125 10.60 -13.05 3.30
CA PRO A 125 9.23 -13.45 2.99
C PRO A 125 8.37 -13.52 4.26
N ASP A 126 7.12 -13.08 4.16
CA ASP A 126 6.11 -13.16 5.24
C ASP A 126 6.50 -12.42 6.55
N THR A 127 7.33 -11.35 6.44
CA THR A 127 7.76 -10.54 7.61
C THR A 127 7.23 -9.11 7.59
N ALA A 128 6.46 -8.71 6.60
CA ALA A 128 5.94 -7.34 6.50
C ALA A 128 4.93 -7.04 7.62
N THR A 129 5.07 -5.89 8.28
CA THR A 129 4.19 -5.40 9.35
C THR A 129 3.58 -4.04 9.01
N SER A 130 4.21 -2.93 9.42
CA SER A 130 3.69 -1.56 9.30
C SER A 130 4.37 -0.74 8.20
N ASP A 131 5.64 -0.98 7.93
CA ASP A 131 6.43 -0.16 7.03
C ASP A 131 6.02 -0.34 5.57
N PHE A 132 5.89 0.77 4.87
CA PHE A 132 5.61 0.81 3.44
C PHE A 132 6.58 1.73 2.71
N PHE A 133 6.72 1.54 1.39
CA PHE A 133 7.49 2.44 0.56
C PHE A 133 6.70 2.85 -0.70
N ILE A 134 7.12 3.95 -1.31
CA ILE A 134 6.59 4.44 -2.58
C ILE A 134 7.73 4.51 -3.58
N CYS A 135 7.54 3.89 -4.75
CA CYS A 135 8.49 3.95 -5.86
C CYS A 135 8.50 5.34 -6.48
N VAL A 136 9.68 5.95 -6.62
CA VAL A 136 9.83 7.27 -7.25
C VAL A 136 9.84 7.15 -8.78
N THR A 137 10.48 6.09 -9.27
CA THR A 137 10.55 5.68 -10.68
C THR A 137 10.15 4.21 -10.83
N ASP A 138 10.17 3.66 -12.04
CA ASP A 138 9.91 2.23 -12.26
C ASP A 138 11.01 1.38 -11.63
N GLN A 139 10.62 0.34 -10.86
CA GLN A 139 11.52 -0.49 -10.07
C GLN A 139 11.30 -2.00 -10.32
N PRO A 140 11.57 -2.51 -11.54
CA PRO A 140 11.30 -3.92 -11.85
C PRO A 140 12.15 -4.89 -11.02
N SER A 141 13.27 -4.45 -10.45
CA SER A 141 14.10 -5.25 -9.54
C SER A 141 13.42 -5.58 -8.19
N LEU A 142 12.31 -4.91 -7.87
CA LEU A 142 11.48 -5.16 -6.69
C LEU A 142 10.34 -6.16 -6.96
N ASP A 143 10.08 -6.51 -8.23
CA ASP A 143 9.10 -7.52 -8.59
C ASP A 143 9.60 -8.94 -8.26
N PHE A 144 8.68 -9.92 -8.24
CA PHE A 144 9.05 -11.33 -8.14
C PHE A 144 10.03 -11.72 -9.27
N GLY A 145 11.10 -12.43 -8.92
CA GLY A 145 12.22 -12.73 -9.80
C GLY A 145 13.22 -11.59 -9.94
N GLY A 146 12.93 -10.41 -9.41
CA GLY A 146 13.86 -9.29 -9.33
C GLY A 146 14.97 -9.56 -8.30
N GLN A 147 16.12 -8.89 -8.50
CA GLN A 147 17.34 -9.19 -7.76
C GLN A 147 17.65 -8.19 -6.65
N ARG A 148 16.75 -7.25 -6.34
CA ARG A 148 16.99 -6.31 -5.24
C ARG A 148 17.08 -7.02 -3.90
N ASN A 149 16.24 -8.03 -3.67
CA ASN A 149 16.34 -8.94 -2.54
C ASN A 149 16.95 -10.26 -3.02
N PRO A 150 17.99 -10.79 -2.33
CA PRO A 150 18.68 -12.03 -2.74
C PRO A 150 17.75 -13.26 -2.79
N ASP A 151 16.61 -13.21 -2.07
CA ASP A 151 15.62 -14.28 -2.08
C ASP A 151 14.78 -14.36 -3.38
N GLY A 152 14.86 -13.35 -4.25
CA GLY A 152 14.11 -13.27 -5.51
C GLY A 152 12.59 -13.20 -5.35
N GLN A 153 12.06 -13.09 -4.13
CA GLN A 153 10.63 -13.12 -3.87
C GLN A 153 9.93 -11.79 -4.15
N GLY A 154 10.70 -10.70 -4.30
CA GLY A 154 10.17 -9.35 -4.52
C GLY A 154 9.44 -8.79 -3.30
N PHE A 155 8.61 -7.78 -3.52
CA PHE A 155 7.84 -7.10 -2.48
C PHE A 155 6.34 -7.10 -2.81
N GLY A 156 5.49 -6.92 -1.79
CA GLY A 156 4.04 -6.90 -1.92
C GLY A 156 3.52 -5.52 -2.35
N ALA A 157 3.41 -5.28 -3.66
CA ALA A 157 2.76 -4.11 -4.21
C ALA A 157 1.25 -4.19 -3.97
N PHE A 158 0.62 -3.08 -3.52
CA PHE A 158 -0.80 -3.11 -3.15
C PHE A 158 -1.57 -1.83 -3.53
N GLY A 159 -1.00 -0.95 -4.34
CA GLY A 159 -1.68 0.27 -4.76
C GLY A 159 -0.77 1.23 -5.50
N ARG A 160 -1.30 2.43 -5.76
CA ARG A 160 -0.59 3.45 -6.52
C ARG A 160 -0.94 4.86 -6.08
N VAL A 161 -0.02 5.79 -6.27
CA VAL A 161 -0.24 7.23 -6.08
C VAL A 161 -1.19 7.74 -7.18
N LEU A 162 -2.24 8.43 -6.77
CA LEU A 162 -3.17 9.15 -7.65
C LEU A 162 -2.77 10.62 -7.82
N SER A 163 -2.24 11.23 -6.76
CA SER A 163 -1.73 12.60 -6.78
C SER A 163 -0.68 12.81 -5.70
N GLY A 164 0.21 13.78 -5.86
CA GLY A 164 1.27 14.10 -4.89
C GLY A 164 2.63 13.47 -5.24
N MET A 165 2.88 13.03 -6.47
CA MET A 165 4.22 12.54 -6.87
C MET A 165 5.30 13.64 -6.77
N GLU A 166 4.95 14.90 -6.85
CA GLU A 166 5.86 16.03 -6.56
C GLU A 166 6.25 16.07 -5.08
N VAL A 167 5.34 15.68 -4.16
CA VAL A 167 5.63 15.54 -2.72
C VAL A 167 6.55 14.33 -2.49
N VAL A 168 6.28 13.19 -3.14
CA VAL A 168 7.15 11.99 -3.10
C VAL A 168 8.57 12.34 -3.50
N ARG A 169 8.76 13.06 -4.63
CA ARG A 169 10.09 13.49 -5.09
C ARG A 169 10.72 14.52 -4.16
N ARG A 170 9.92 15.37 -3.50
CA ARG A 170 10.42 16.35 -2.51
C ARG A 170 10.94 15.62 -1.26
N ILE A 171 10.22 14.62 -0.79
CA ILE A 171 10.67 13.77 0.33
C ILE A 171 11.96 13.05 -0.05
N GLN A 172 12.03 12.46 -1.25
CA GLN A 172 13.25 11.75 -1.70
C GLN A 172 14.49 12.64 -1.69
N ARG A 173 14.34 13.92 -2.03
CA ARG A 173 15.45 14.90 -2.07
C ARG A 173 15.68 15.65 -0.76
N SER A 174 14.97 15.29 0.32
CA SER A 174 15.20 15.88 1.62
C SER A 174 16.57 15.50 2.18
N PRO A 175 17.16 16.29 3.08
CA PRO A 175 18.46 15.99 3.68
C PRO A 175 18.47 14.59 4.31
N ALA A 176 19.58 13.87 4.11
CA ALA A 176 19.72 12.52 4.64
C ALA A 176 21.19 12.23 5.00
N HIS A 177 21.40 11.35 5.97
CA HIS A 177 22.69 10.74 6.28
C HIS A 177 22.67 9.30 5.75
N GLY A 178 23.38 9.04 4.65
CA GLY A 178 23.23 7.79 3.90
C GLY A 178 21.80 7.66 3.35
N GLN A 179 21.02 6.73 3.87
CA GLN A 179 19.62 6.56 3.50
C GLN A 179 18.64 7.11 4.55
N ASP A 180 19.11 7.50 5.73
CA ASP A 180 18.25 7.97 6.82
C ASP A 180 17.94 9.45 6.65
N LEU A 181 16.66 9.80 6.48
CA LEU A 181 16.21 11.19 6.38
C LEU A 181 16.49 11.93 7.69
N ALA A 182 17.14 13.08 7.61
CA ALA A 182 17.56 13.89 8.73
C ALA A 182 17.23 15.39 8.54
N PRO A 183 16.11 15.89 9.15
CA PRO A 183 15.18 15.15 9.99
C PRO A 183 14.23 14.27 9.17
N PRO A 184 13.61 13.22 9.77
CA PRO A 184 12.54 12.48 9.15
C PRO A 184 11.35 13.37 8.78
N VAL A 185 10.69 13.09 7.66
CA VAL A 185 9.52 13.86 7.20
C VAL A 185 8.26 13.33 7.89
N ARG A 186 7.73 14.07 8.85
CA ARG A 186 6.58 13.66 9.67
C ARG A 186 5.33 13.42 8.84
N ILE A 187 4.63 12.35 9.17
CA ILE A 187 3.25 12.07 8.76
C ILE A 187 2.33 12.72 9.80
N LEU A 188 1.53 13.69 9.34
CA LEU A 188 0.59 14.43 10.20
C LEU A 188 -0.71 13.64 10.38
N SER A 189 -1.18 12.98 9.32
CA SER A 189 -2.33 12.08 9.38
C SER A 189 -2.44 11.20 8.15
N VAL A 190 -3.02 10.00 8.32
CA VAL A 190 -3.39 9.10 7.21
C VAL A 190 -4.86 8.72 7.36
N ARG A 191 -5.68 8.99 6.33
CA ARG A 191 -7.15 8.77 6.40
C ARG A 191 -7.69 8.20 5.10
N ARG A 192 -8.66 7.30 5.21
CA ARG A 192 -9.49 6.94 4.04
C ARG A 192 -10.23 8.17 3.53
N LEU A 193 -10.35 8.28 2.23
CA LEU A 193 -11.26 9.23 1.61
C LEU A 193 -12.62 8.54 1.40
N SER A 194 -13.70 9.27 1.69
CA SER A 194 -15.05 8.77 1.38
C SER A 194 -15.17 8.54 -0.13
N SER A 195 -15.71 7.39 -0.53
CA SER A 195 -16.17 7.18 -1.90
C SER A 195 -17.29 8.18 -2.20
N ARG A 196 -17.08 9.03 -3.18
CA ARG A 196 -18.15 9.85 -3.74
C ARG A 196 -18.91 9.03 -4.77
#